data_0b909f3d41a77533e6018941d8fdb5dd
#
_entry.id   0b909f3d41a77533e6018941d8fdb5dd
#
_cell.length_a   1.000
_cell.length_b   1.000
_cell.length_c   1.000
_cell.angle_alpha   90.00
_cell.angle_beta   90.00
_cell.angle_gamma   90.00
#
_symmetry.space_group_name_H-M   'P 1'
#
loop_
_entity.id
_entity.type
_entity.pdbx_description
1 polymer ?
#
loop_
_entity_poly.entity_id
_entity_poly.type
_entity_poly.pdbx_seq_one_letter_code
_entity_poly.pdbx_strand_id
1 'polypeptide(L)'
;MIVKDEFIKKLRSAFDLNIYEVKIWTALLSKGVAAAGELSDMSNVPRSRSYDVLESLEKKGFIMVKIGKPIKYMAIKPENIVKRVKDRIKEKVDEEIKNLENVRTTETYDELQNLYTNGIANVD
;
A
#
# COMPACT_ATOMS: atom_id res chain seq x y z
N MET A 1 -16.95 -8.78 -14.65
CA MET A 1 -15.85 -9.73 -14.41
C MET A 1 -16.02 -10.37 -13.04
N ILE A 2 -15.91 -11.67 -12.96
CA ILE A 2 -15.99 -12.40 -11.70
C ILE A 2 -14.58 -12.81 -11.29
N VAL A 3 -14.13 -12.30 -10.16
CA VAL A 3 -12.84 -12.68 -9.59
C VAL A 3 -13.12 -13.62 -8.41
N LYS A 4 -12.53 -14.80 -8.43
CA LYS A 4 -12.74 -15.80 -7.39
C LYS A 4 -12.18 -15.31 -6.03
N ASP A 5 -12.89 -15.63 -4.96
CA ASP A 5 -12.49 -15.23 -3.59
C ASP A 5 -11.06 -15.64 -3.23
N GLU A 6 -10.65 -16.82 -3.65
CA GLU A 6 -9.31 -17.33 -3.40
C GLU A 6 -8.24 -16.48 -4.09
N PHE A 7 -8.50 -16.06 -5.32
CA PHE A 7 -7.61 -15.19 -6.08
C PHE A 7 -7.48 -13.82 -5.40
N ILE A 8 -8.62 -13.26 -4.94
CA ILE A 8 -8.64 -12.00 -4.20
C ILE A 8 -7.78 -12.10 -2.93
N LYS A 9 -7.92 -13.19 -2.18
CA LYS A 9 -7.13 -13.41 -0.96
C LYS A 9 -5.64 -13.46 -1.24
N LYS A 10 -5.23 -14.13 -2.31
CA LYS A 10 -3.82 -14.21 -2.72
C LYS A 10 -3.26 -12.84 -3.07
N LEU A 11 -4.01 -12.04 -3.81
CA LEU A 11 -3.58 -10.69 -4.18
C LEU A 11 -3.50 -9.77 -2.97
N ARG A 12 -4.46 -9.86 -2.05
CA ARG A 12 -4.44 -9.07 -0.81
C ARG A 12 -3.20 -9.36 0.01
N SER A 13 -2.87 -10.63 0.16
CA SER A 13 -1.71 -11.05 0.94
C SER A 13 -0.40 -10.68 0.26
N ALA A 14 -0.27 -10.96 -1.05
CA ALA A 14 0.96 -10.74 -1.80
C ALA A 14 1.32 -9.25 -1.92
N PHE A 15 0.32 -8.40 -2.11
CA PHE A 15 0.53 -6.98 -2.40
C PHE A 15 0.12 -6.04 -1.26
N ASP A 16 -0.33 -6.59 -0.14
CA ASP A 16 -0.78 -5.81 1.03
C ASP A 16 -1.88 -4.82 0.64
N LEU A 17 -2.93 -5.35 0.00
CA LEU A 17 -4.09 -4.57 -0.44
C LEU A 17 -5.35 -4.99 0.32
N ASN A 18 -6.27 -4.04 0.51
CA ASN A 18 -7.59 -4.38 1.02
C ASN A 18 -8.48 -4.90 -0.13
N ILE A 19 -9.66 -5.40 0.22
CA ILE A 19 -10.56 -6.02 -0.75
C ILE A 19 -11.04 -5.03 -1.83
N TYR A 20 -11.31 -3.78 -1.49
CA TYR A 20 -11.74 -2.78 -2.46
C TYR A 20 -10.62 -2.41 -3.43
N GLU A 21 -9.39 -2.31 -2.92
CA GLU A 21 -8.22 -2.06 -3.76
C GLU A 21 -8.03 -3.18 -4.78
N VAL A 22 -8.13 -4.44 -4.34
CA VAL A 22 -8.01 -5.59 -5.27
C VAL A 22 -9.12 -5.57 -6.31
N LYS A 23 -10.35 -5.31 -5.90
CA LYS A 23 -11.49 -5.30 -6.82
C LYS A 23 -11.36 -4.23 -7.90
N ILE A 24 -10.98 -3.01 -7.53
CA ILE A 24 -10.79 -1.92 -8.50
C ILE A 24 -9.57 -2.19 -9.37
N TRP A 25 -8.47 -2.62 -8.78
CA TRP A 25 -7.25 -2.92 -9.53
C TRP A 25 -7.48 -3.99 -10.59
N THR A 26 -8.12 -5.11 -10.23
CA THR A 26 -8.40 -6.19 -11.18
C THR A 26 -9.39 -5.76 -12.27
N ALA A 27 -10.37 -4.93 -11.93
CA ALA A 27 -11.28 -4.35 -12.92
C ALA A 27 -10.50 -3.48 -13.92
N LEU A 28 -9.59 -2.66 -13.43
CA LEU A 28 -8.77 -1.82 -14.29
C LEU A 28 -7.83 -2.65 -15.18
N LEU A 29 -7.22 -3.70 -14.64
CA LEU A 29 -6.38 -4.61 -15.43
C LEU A 29 -7.17 -5.22 -16.60
N SER A 30 -8.43 -5.58 -16.37
CA SER A 30 -9.27 -6.17 -17.41
C SER A 30 -9.69 -5.17 -18.48
N LYS A 31 -9.75 -3.88 -18.16
CA LYS A 31 -10.16 -2.81 -19.07
C LYS A 31 -8.97 -2.11 -19.74
N GLY A 32 -7.87 -1.98 -19.01
CA GLY A 32 -6.67 -1.25 -19.43
C GLY A 32 -6.71 0.24 -19.10
N VAL A 33 -7.78 0.91 -19.49
CA VAL A 33 -8.00 2.36 -19.22
C VAL A 33 -9.48 2.54 -18.90
N ALA A 34 -9.79 3.26 -17.83
CA ALA A 34 -11.17 3.50 -17.43
C ALA A 34 -11.31 4.73 -16.52
N ALA A 35 -12.50 5.32 -16.50
CA ALA A 35 -12.87 6.36 -15.54
C ALA A 35 -13.35 5.73 -14.23
N ALA A 36 -13.37 6.53 -13.16
CA ALA A 36 -13.75 6.06 -11.83
C ALA A 36 -15.16 5.44 -11.79
N GLY A 37 -16.12 6.04 -12.48
CA GLY A 37 -17.49 5.52 -12.55
C GLY A 37 -17.59 4.14 -13.18
N GLU A 38 -16.83 3.91 -14.25
CA GLU A 38 -16.77 2.59 -14.89
C GLU A 38 -16.19 1.55 -13.94
N LEU A 39 -15.11 1.90 -13.26
CA LEU A 39 -14.44 1.00 -12.32
C LEU A 39 -15.32 0.67 -11.12
N SER A 40 -16.06 1.66 -10.60
CA SER A 40 -17.05 1.44 -9.56
C SER A 40 -18.11 0.43 -9.99
N ASP A 41 -18.67 0.61 -11.17
CA ASP A 41 -19.69 -0.30 -11.71
C ASP A 41 -19.14 -1.71 -11.94
N MET A 42 -17.97 -1.83 -12.54
CA MET A 42 -17.34 -3.12 -12.83
C MET A 42 -16.95 -3.89 -11.59
N SER A 43 -16.48 -3.20 -10.57
CA SER A 43 -15.93 -3.80 -9.35
C SER A 43 -16.95 -3.99 -8.24
N ASN A 44 -18.14 -3.40 -8.36
CA ASN A 44 -19.15 -3.34 -7.30
C ASN A 44 -18.64 -2.64 -6.02
N VAL A 45 -17.63 -1.80 -6.15
CA VAL A 45 -17.18 -0.94 -5.05
C VAL A 45 -18.06 0.31 -5.05
N PRO A 46 -18.59 0.73 -3.91
CA PRO A 46 -19.43 1.92 -3.86
C PRO A 46 -18.72 3.14 -4.44
N ARG A 47 -19.44 3.93 -5.23
CA ARG A 47 -18.85 5.08 -5.92
C ARG A 47 -18.21 6.07 -4.95
N SER A 48 -18.83 6.27 -3.79
CA SER A 48 -18.31 7.13 -2.73
C SER A 48 -16.95 6.69 -2.19
N ARG A 49 -16.65 5.39 -2.31
CA ARG A 49 -15.38 4.81 -1.85
C ARG A 49 -14.35 4.71 -2.95
N SER A 50 -14.79 4.68 -4.20
CA SER A 50 -13.91 4.42 -5.36
C SER A 50 -12.79 5.46 -5.50
N TYR A 51 -13.07 6.72 -5.24
CA TYR A 51 -12.06 7.78 -5.37
C TYR A 51 -10.91 7.60 -4.37
N ASP A 52 -11.23 7.30 -3.10
CA ASP A 52 -10.23 7.06 -2.07
C ASP A 52 -9.39 5.81 -2.38
N VAL A 53 -10.06 4.78 -2.88
CA VAL A 53 -9.40 3.52 -3.28
C VAL A 53 -8.44 3.77 -4.44
N LEU A 54 -8.88 4.52 -5.45
CA LEU A 54 -8.05 4.86 -6.61
C LEU A 54 -6.84 5.72 -6.20
N GLU A 55 -7.04 6.68 -5.30
CA GLU A 55 -5.94 7.49 -4.77
C GLU A 55 -4.91 6.61 -4.04
N SER A 56 -5.39 5.67 -3.24
CA SER A 56 -4.51 4.73 -2.53
C SER A 56 -3.71 3.86 -3.51
N LEU A 57 -4.37 3.31 -4.54
CA LEU A 57 -3.71 2.49 -5.56
C LEU A 57 -2.65 3.29 -6.33
N GLU A 58 -2.93 4.55 -6.64
CA GLU A 58 -1.96 5.41 -7.30
C GLU A 58 -0.73 5.64 -6.42
N LYS A 59 -0.93 5.98 -5.15
CA LYS A 59 0.15 6.20 -4.18
C LYS A 59 1.02 4.96 -4.00
N LYS A 60 0.40 3.79 -4.03
CA LYS A 60 1.11 2.51 -3.90
C LYS A 60 1.80 2.08 -5.19
N GLY A 61 1.57 2.77 -6.31
CA GLY A 61 2.21 2.47 -7.58
C GLY A 61 1.54 1.41 -8.43
N PHE A 62 0.25 1.11 -8.17
CA PHE A 62 -0.51 0.08 -8.89
C PHE A 62 -1.19 0.58 -10.15
N ILE A 63 -1.44 1.89 -10.22
CA ILE A 63 -2.15 2.50 -11.34
C ILE A 63 -1.53 3.85 -11.69
N MET A 64 -1.78 4.31 -12.90
CA MET A 64 -1.42 5.66 -13.35
C MET A 64 -2.68 6.48 -13.56
N VAL A 65 -2.56 7.79 -13.36
CA VAL A 65 -3.67 8.72 -13.59
C VAL A 65 -3.39 9.53 -14.84
N LYS A 66 -4.38 9.59 -15.72
CA LYS A 66 -4.36 10.44 -16.89
C LYS A 66 -5.33 11.60 -16.67
N ILE A 67 -4.79 12.80 -16.50
CA ILE A 67 -5.59 13.99 -16.27
C ILE A 67 -6.34 14.35 -17.56
N GLY A 68 -7.62 14.68 -17.40
CA GLY A 68 -8.49 15.01 -18.53
C GLY A 68 -9.93 15.20 -18.08
N LYS A 69 -10.83 15.27 -19.04
CA LYS A 69 -12.27 15.37 -18.81
C LYS A 69 -12.98 14.25 -19.57
N PRO A 70 -13.28 13.12 -18.91
CA PRO A 70 -13.04 12.81 -17.49
C PRO A 70 -11.59 12.40 -17.21
N ILE A 71 -11.24 12.40 -15.93
CA ILE A 71 -9.98 11.80 -15.47
C ILE A 71 -10.07 10.30 -15.74
N LYS A 72 -9.01 9.73 -16.30
CA LYS A 72 -8.92 8.29 -16.57
C LYS A 72 -7.78 7.66 -15.79
N TYR A 73 -7.94 6.39 -15.50
CA TYR A 73 -6.95 5.60 -14.80
C TYR A 73 -6.42 4.54 -15.75
N MET A 74 -5.13 4.25 -15.67
CA MET A 74 -4.45 3.32 -16.58
C MET A 74 -3.82 2.19 -15.79
N ALA A 75 -3.99 0.98 -16.30
CA ALA A 75 -3.35 -0.19 -15.72
C ALA A 75 -1.85 -0.17 -15.98
N ILE A 76 -1.09 -0.76 -15.06
CA ILE A 76 0.36 -0.95 -15.17
C ILE A 76 0.61 -2.44 -15.33
N LYS A 77 1.56 -2.83 -16.17
CA LYS A 77 1.94 -4.23 -16.34
C LYS A 77 2.27 -4.88 -14.99
N PRO A 78 1.78 -6.10 -14.71
CA PRO A 78 2.06 -6.78 -13.45
C PRO A 78 3.56 -6.86 -13.11
N GLU A 79 4.43 -7.11 -14.08
CA GLU A 79 5.87 -7.15 -13.83
C GLU A 79 6.43 -5.83 -13.30
N ASN A 80 5.90 -4.71 -13.81
CA ASN A 80 6.30 -3.37 -13.36
C ASN A 80 5.75 -3.06 -11.97
N ILE A 81 4.58 -3.59 -11.65
CA ILE A 81 3.99 -3.44 -10.31
C ILE A 81 4.86 -4.18 -9.28
N VAL A 82 5.27 -5.41 -9.58
CA VAL A 82 6.15 -6.18 -8.69
C VAL A 82 7.42 -5.40 -8.40
N LYS A 83 8.05 -4.81 -9.41
CA LYS A 83 9.24 -3.97 -9.25
C LYS A 83 8.98 -2.77 -8.34
N ARG A 84 7.89 -2.05 -8.57
CA ARG A 84 7.51 -0.87 -7.77
C ARG A 84 7.23 -1.23 -6.32
N VAL A 85 6.55 -2.34 -6.09
CA VAL A 85 6.25 -2.82 -4.74
C VAL A 85 7.53 -3.21 -4.00
N LYS A 86 8.45 -3.90 -4.68
CA LYS A 86 9.77 -4.22 -4.12
C LYS A 86 10.52 -2.96 -3.70
N ASP A 87 10.59 -1.97 -4.58
CA ASP A 87 11.30 -0.72 -4.32
C ASP A 87 10.68 0.02 -3.12
N ARG A 88 9.35 0.06 -3.05
CA ARG A 88 8.63 0.68 -1.93
C ARG A 88 8.93 -0.02 -0.60
N ILE A 89 8.95 -1.35 -0.59
CA ILE A 89 9.26 -2.13 0.60
C ILE A 89 10.68 -1.85 1.07
N LYS A 90 11.64 -1.82 0.13
CA LYS A 90 13.04 -1.51 0.45
C LYS A 90 13.20 -0.12 1.05
N GLU A 91 12.58 0.88 0.44
CA GLU A 91 12.61 2.26 0.95
C GLU A 91 12.02 2.35 2.36
N LYS A 92 10.91 1.67 2.60
CA LYS A 92 10.24 1.66 3.90
C LYS A 92 11.12 0.98 4.96
N VAL A 93 11.73 -0.14 4.63
CA VAL A 93 12.65 -0.85 5.53
C VAL A 93 13.87 0.01 5.85
N ASP A 94 14.46 0.62 4.82
CA ASP A 94 15.63 1.49 4.99
C ASP A 94 15.31 2.67 5.90
N GLU A 95 14.14 3.27 5.73
CA GLU A 95 13.67 4.38 6.58
C GLU A 95 13.46 3.94 8.02
N GLU A 96 12.84 2.78 8.24
CA GLU A 96 12.64 2.23 9.58
C GLU A 96 13.96 1.95 10.28
N ILE A 97 14.92 1.38 9.57
CA ILE A 97 16.27 1.11 10.10
C ILE A 97 16.95 2.43 10.48
N LYS A 98 16.87 3.42 9.59
CA LYS A 98 17.45 4.73 9.85
C LYS A 98 16.85 5.39 11.09
N ASN A 99 15.53 5.27 11.26
CA ASN A 99 14.86 5.81 12.44
C ASN A 99 15.33 5.11 13.73
N LEU A 100 15.51 3.79 13.70
CA LEU A 100 16.04 3.05 14.84
C LEU A 100 17.47 3.47 15.18
N GLU A 101 18.31 3.65 14.17
CA GLU A 101 19.68 4.12 14.37
C GLU A 101 19.71 5.53 14.96
N ASN A 102 18.81 6.41 14.50
CA ASN A 102 18.70 7.76 15.04
C ASN A 102 18.30 7.77 16.51
N VAL A 103 17.42 6.84 16.93
CA VAL A 103 17.01 6.73 18.34
C VAL A 103 18.21 6.49 19.25
N ARG A 104 19.22 5.71 18.81
CA ARG A 104 20.42 5.43 19.61
C ARG A 104 21.23 6.66 19.95
N THR A 105 21.10 7.74 19.18
CA THR A 105 21.84 8.98 19.39
C THR A 105 21.02 10.05 20.13
N THR A 106 19.86 9.68 20.66
CA THR A 106 18.92 10.61 21.31
C THR A 106 18.86 10.42 22.81
N GLU A 107 18.31 11.42 23.50
CA GLU A 107 18.03 11.36 24.93
C GLU A 107 17.09 10.21 25.27
N THR A 108 16.17 9.87 24.38
CA THR A 108 15.24 8.74 24.55
C THR A 108 16.01 7.43 24.77
N TYR A 109 17.08 7.21 24.02
CA TYR A 109 17.91 6.03 24.20
C TYR A 109 18.60 6.05 25.55
N ASP A 110 19.13 7.19 25.97
CA ASP A 110 19.77 7.36 27.29
C ASP A 110 18.79 7.08 28.41
N GLU A 111 17.54 7.52 28.28
CA GLU A 111 16.48 7.23 29.23
C GLU A 111 16.19 5.72 29.32
N LEU A 112 16.15 5.04 28.17
CA LEU A 112 15.98 3.58 28.13
C LEU A 112 17.13 2.86 28.86
N GLN A 113 18.37 3.29 28.62
CA GLN A 113 19.54 2.77 29.29
C GLN A 113 19.47 2.97 30.81
N ASN A 114 19.06 4.16 31.24
CA ASN A 114 18.91 4.46 32.65
C ASN A 114 17.81 3.60 33.32
N LEU A 115 16.70 3.41 32.64
CA LEU A 115 15.63 2.54 33.12
C LEU A 115 16.14 1.11 33.31
N TYR A 116 16.88 0.60 32.36
CA TYR A 116 17.47 -0.74 32.45
C TYR A 116 18.46 -0.84 33.61
N THR A 117 19.38 0.11 33.70
CA THR A 117 20.40 0.15 34.75
C THR A 117 19.77 0.16 36.14
N ASN A 118 18.76 1.00 36.34
CA ASN A 118 18.05 1.08 37.61
C ASN A 118 17.24 -0.18 37.91
N GLY A 119 16.61 -0.74 36.87
CA GLY A 119 15.83 -1.98 37.00
C GLY A 119 16.71 -3.15 37.42
N ILE A 120 17.84 -3.35 36.73
CA ILE A 120 18.75 -4.46 37.04
C ILE A 120 19.39 -4.31 38.42
N ALA A 121 19.63 -3.09 38.85
CA ALA A 121 20.19 -2.83 40.20
C ALA A 121 19.22 -3.24 41.31
N ASN A 122 17.91 -3.31 41.02
CA ASN A 122 16.88 -3.72 41.99
C ASN A 122 16.58 -5.21 41.98
N VAL A 123 17.28 -5.97 41.16
CA VAL A 123 17.10 -7.43 41.09
C VAL A 123 17.94 -8.07 42.18
N ASP A 124 17.27 -8.84 43.03
CA ASP A 124 17.92 -9.58 44.11
C ASP A 124 18.50 -10.92 43.63
#